data_4750790a5fb1e8b9f0f201d3ab3618ae
#
_entry.id   4750790a5fb1e8b9f0f201d3ab3618ae
#
_cell.length_a   1.000
_cell.length_b   1.000
_cell.length_c   1.000
_cell.angle_alpha   90.00
_cell.angle_beta   90.00
_cell.angle_gamma   90.00
#
_symmetry.space_group_name_H-M   'P 1'
#
loop_
_entity.id
_entity.type
_entity.pdbx_description
1 polymer ?
#
loop_
_entity_poly.entity_id
_entity_poly.type
_entity_poly.pdbx_seq_one_letter_code
_entity_poly.pdbx_strand_id
1 'polypeptide(L)'
;MSYTRVKICGITRPEDALHAALEGADAIGLVFYEKSPRYVTAARADQICKALPAFVTSVALFKDAEADSVHQVLEQTHIDLLQFHGSESAEYCRQFGRPYIKALGMDMSTDSPVDSHIDRQGQPDVARRAEAYFDARGLLLDSHAPGQDGGSGKSFDWNTIPGDLPLPLILAGGLDSSNVAEAIATVRPYAVDVSSGVESEKGIKDANMVTAFIQAVRKCS
;
A
#
# COMPACT_ATOMS: atom_id res chain seq x y z
N MET A 1 23.30 2.59 -6.94
CA MET A 1 21.94 3.14 -7.21
C MET A 1 20.96 2.28 -6.44
N SER A 2 20.03 2.86 -5.69
CA SER A 2 19.05 2.10 -4.91
C SER A 2 17.87 1.76 -5.83
N TYR A 3 17.59 0.49 -5.99
CA TYR A 3 16.42 0.00 -6.72
C TYR A 3 15.13 0.31 -5.95
N THR A 4 14.24 1.14 -6.52
CA THR A 4 12.91 1.41 -5.96
C THR A 4 11.92 0.32 -6.38
N ARG A 5 11.31 -0.36 -5.41
CA ARG A 5 10.34 -1.44 -5.65
C ARG A 5 8.97 -0.87 -6.05
N VAL A 6 8.19 -1.68 -6.78
CA VAL A 6 6.86 -1.30 -7.27
C VAL A 6 5.80 -2.26 -6.74
N LYS A 7 4.78 -1.72 -6.11
CA LYS A 7 3.56 -2.45 -5.77
C LYS A 7 2.39 -1.90 -6.60
N ILE A 8 1.63 -2.81 -7.23
CA ILE A 8 0.37 -2.48 -7.91
C ILE A 8 -0.79 -2.94 -7.04
N CYS A 9 -1.51 -1.99 -6.45
CA CYS A 9 -2.55 -2.25 -5.44
C CYS A 9 -3.96 -2.28 -6.05
N GLY A 10 -4.87 -3.04 -5.44
CA GLY A 10 -6.27 -3.12 -5.86
C GLY A 10 -6.47 -3.95 -7.12
N ILE A 11 -5.72 -5.02 -7.26
CA ILE A 11 -5.90 -6.03 -8.32
C ILE A 11 -7.17 -6.83 -8.04
N THR A 12 -8.03 -6.98 -9.07
CA THR A 12 -9.29 -7.75 -9.01
C THR A 12 -9.34 -8.88 -10.02
N ARG A 13 -8.41 -8.91 -10.98
CA ARG A 13 -8.38 -9.87 -12.07
C ARG A 13 -7.01 -10.56 -12.19
N PRO A 14 -6.96 -11.89 -12.44
CA PRO A 14 -5.69 -12.61 -12.63
C PRO A 14 -4.85 -12.07 -13.78
N GLU A 15 -5.49 -11.64 -14.88
CA GLU A 15 -4.81 -11.07 -16.04
C GLU A 15 -4.08 -9.77 -15.71
N ASP A 16 -4.64 -8.90 -14.86
CA ASP A 16 -4.00 -7.67 -14.39
C ASP A 16 -2.79 -7.98 -13.50
N ALA A 17 -2.93 -8.98 -12.61
CA ALA A 17 -1.84 -9.45 -11.77
C ALA A 17 -0.66 -9.99 -12.58
N LEU A 18 -0.97 -10.85 -13.54
CA LEU A 18 0.05 -11.45 -14.42
C LEU A 18 0.75 -10.38 -15.26
N HIS A 19 -0.02 -9.44 -15.84
CA HIS A 19 0.57 -8.35 -16.62
C HIS A 19 1.50 -7.49 -15.75
N ALA A 20 1.04 -7.05 -14.57
CA ALA A 20 1.87 -6.26 -13.66
C ALA A 20 3.16 -7.00 -13.28
N ALA A 21 3.06 -8.30 -12.98
CA ALA A 21 4.22 -9.13 -12.66
C ALA A 21 5.22 -9.23 -13.81
N LEU A 22 4.75 -9.45 -15.04
CA LEU A 22 5.60 -9.57 -16.24
C LEU A 22 6.26 -8.23 -16.61
N GLU A 23 5.63 -7.10 -16.33
CA GLU A 23 6.22 -5.76 -16.48
C GLU A 23 7.23 -5.42 -15.37
N GLY A 24 7.32 -6.23 -14.32
CA GLY A 24 8.32 -6.10 -13.26
C GLY A 24 7.80 -5.47 -11.97
N ALA A 25 6.52 -5.62 -11.65
CA ALA A 25 6.04 -5.33 -10.30
C ALA A 25 6.63 -6.31 -9.28
N ASP A 26 7.09 -5.79 -8.14
CA ASP A 26 7.66 -6.58 -7.04
C ASP A 26 6.56 -7.14 -6.13
N ALA A 27 5.39 -6.48 -6.11
CA ALA A 27 4.24 -6.91 -5.30
C ALA A 27 2.91 -6.51 -5.95
N ILE A 28 1.86 -7.27 -5.64
CA ILE A 28 0.47 -6.94 -5.95
C ILE A 28 -0.37 -6.85 -4.67
N GLY A 29 -1.34 -5.93 -4.63
CA GLY A 29 -2.25 -5.75 -3.51
C GLY A 29 -3.66 -6.22 -3.82
N LEU A 30 -4.24 -7.01 -2.90
CA LEU A 30 -5.59 -7.55 -2.93
C LEU A 30 -6.38 -6.93 -1.77
N VAL A 31 -7.52 -6.32 -2.04
CA VAL A 31 -8.27 -5.54 -1.04
C VAL A 31 -9.39 -6.36 -0.44
N PHE A 32 -9.33 -6.62 0.87
CA PHE A 32 -10.34 -7.32 1.64
C PHE A 32 -11.20 -6.35 2.50
N TYR A 33 -11.57 -5.23 1.91
CA TYR A 33 -12.46 -4.24 2.50
C TYR A 33 -13.70 -4.11 1.61
N GLU A 34 -14.84 -4.64 2.06
CA GLU A 34 -16.06 -4.81 1.25
C GLU A 34 -16.62 -3.51 0.65
N LYS A 35 -16.40 -2.37 1.34
CA LYS A 35 -16.84 -1.06 0.83
C LYS A 35 -15.95 -0.53 -0.30
N SER A 36 -14.81 -1.16 -0.54
CA SER A 36 -13.90 -0.76 -1.62
C SER A 36 -14.42 -1.25 -2.97
N PRO A 37 -14.38 -0.42 -4.03
CA PRO A 37 -14.67 -0.89 -5.39
C PRO A 37 -13.61 -1.88 -5.91
N ARG A 38 -12.53 -2.09 -5.16
CA ARG A 38 -11.44 -3.04 -5.47
C ARG A 38 -11.49 -4.28 -4.59
N TYR A 39 -12.62 -4.49 -3.90
CA TYR A 39 -12.81 -5.66 -3.04
C TYR A 39 -12.71 -6.97 -3.83
N VAL A 40 -12.04 -7.95 -3.23
CA VAL A 40 -11.99 -9.32 -3.73
C VAL A 40 -12.36 -10.30 -2.62
N THR A 41 -13.05 -11.38 -2.99
CA THR A 41 -13.29 -12.51 -2.10
C THR A 41 -12.01 -13.35 -1.93
N ALA A 42 -11.92 -14.15 -0.86
CA ALA A 42 -10.80 -15.08 -0.67
C ALA A 42 -10.63 -16.04 -1.86
N ALA A 43 -11.72 -16.56 -2.41
CA ALA A 43 -11.70 -17.43 -3.59
C ALA A 43 -11.14 -16.72 -4.83
N ARG A 44 -11.46 -15.43 -5.04
CA ARG A 44 -10.91 -14.64 -6.14
C ARG A 44 -9.43 -14.33 -5.92
N ALA A 45 -9.05 -13.99 -4.69
CA ALA A 45 -7.67 -13.75 -4.30
C ALA A 45 -6.80 -14.99 -4.53
N ASP A 46 -7.27 -16.18 -4.17
CA ASP A 46 -6.57 -17.44 -4.41
C ASP A 46 -6.33 -17.70 -5.93
N GLN A 47 -7.33 -17.41 -6.78
CA GLN A 47 -7.17 -17.49 -8.23
C GLN A 47 -6.08 -16.51 -8.74
N ILE A 48 -6.06 -15.29 -8.21
CA ILE A 48 -5.07 -14.27 -8.58
C ILE A 48 -3.67 -14.71 -8.12
N CYS A 49 -3.52 -15.17 -6.88
CA CYS A 49 -2.24 -15.64 -6.35
C CYS A 49 -1.67 -16.82 -7.16
N LYS A 50 -2.52 -17.75 -7.60
CA LYS A 50 -2.12 -18.89 -8.44
C LYS A 50 -1.64 -18.49 -9.84
N ALA A 51 -2.03 -17.34 -10.34
CA ALA A 51 -1.57 -16.81 -11.64
C ALA A 51 -0.22 -16.10 -11.55
N LEU A 52 0.27 -15.77 -10.35
CA LEU A 52 1.53 -15.04 -10.17
C LEU A 52 2.75 -15.94 -10.45
N PRO A 53 3.76 -15.43 -11.14
CA PRO A 53 5.06 -16.08 -11.21
C PRO A 53 5.78 -16.00 -9.86
N ALA A 54 6.82 -16.81 -9.69
CA ALA A 54 7.71 -16.74 -8.52
C ALA A 54 8.32 -15.34 -8.36
N PHE A 55 8.63 -14.96 -7.11
CA PHE A 55 9.26 -13.69 -6.71
C PHE A 55 8.36 -12.44 -6.81
N VAL A 56 7.05 -12.60 -6.93
CA VAL A 56 6.09 -11.51 -6.79
C VAL A 56 5.33 -11.69 -5.49
N THR A 57 5.41 -10.70 -4.60
CA THR A 57 4.78 -10.74 -3.28
C THR A 57 3.28 -10.45 -3.37
N SER A 58 2.46 -11.34 -2.85
CA SER A 58 1.02 -11.13 -2.69
C SER A 58 0.72 -10.45 -1.35
N VAL A 59 0.02 -9.29 -1.39
CA VAL A 59 -0.27 -8.46 -0.22
C VAL A 59 -1.77 -8.39 0.01
N ALA A 60 -2.26 -8.85 1.17
CA ALA A 60 -3.65 -8.70 1.58
C ALA A 60 -3.85 -7.40 2.35
N LEU A 61 -4.65 -6.49 1.83
CA LEU A 61 -5.01 -5.23 2.47
C LEU A 61 -6.31 -5.37 3.25
N PHE A 62 -6.23 -5.07 4.54
CA PHE A 62 -7.35 -4.97 5.47
C PHE A 62 -7.50 -3.54 5.99
N LYS A 63 -8.73 -3.16 6.32
CA LYS A 63 -9.04 -1.87 6.95
C LYS A 63 -10.06 -2.10 8.05
N ASP A 64 -9.60 -2.01 9.30
CA ASP A 64 -10.40 -2.20 10.53
C ASP A 64 -11.24 -3.51 10.48
N ALA A 65 -10.64 -4.59 9.97
CA ALA A 65 -11.30 -5.87 9.84
C ALA A 65 -11.35 -6.60 11.20
N GLU A 66 -12.37 -7.43 11.41
CA GLU A 66 -12.41 -8.35 12.54
C GLU A 66 -11.33 -9.45 12.37
N ALA A 67 -10.72 -9.90 13.49
CA ALA A 67 -9.62 -10.86 13.45
C ALA A 67 -10.01 -12.19 12.75
N ASP A 68 -11.22 -12.67 12.99
CA ASP A 68 -11.74 -13.89 12.36
C ASP A 68 -11.79 -13.78 10.84
N SER A 69 -12.13 -12.59 10.31
CA SER A 69 -12.13 -12.33 8.87
C SER A 69 -10.72 -12.40 8.27
N VAL A 70 -9.72 -11.88 9.00
CA VAL A 70 -8.31 -11.98 8.57
C VAL A 70 -7.85 -13.44 8.59
N HIS A 71 -8.13 -14.19 9.65
CA HIS A 71 -7.82 -15.62 9.74
C HIS A 71 -8.45 -16.42 8.62
N GLN A 72 -9.74 -16.18 8.33
CA GLN A 72 -10.45 -16.86 7.25
C GLN A 72 -9.78 -16.64 5.88
N VAL A 73 -9.33 -15.41 5.59
CA VAL A 73 -8.59 -15.12 4.35
C VAL A 73 -7.27 -15.88 4.34
N LEU A 74 -6.51 -15.88 5.44
CA LEU A 74 -5.22 -16.56 5.54
C LEU A 74 -5.33 -18.09 5.39
N GLU A 75 -6.42 -18.68 5.85
CA GLU A 75 -6.69 -20.12 5.69
C GLU A 75 -7.05 -20.50 4.25
N GLN A 76 -7.68 -19.59 3.51
CA GLN A 76 -8.19 -19.85 2.16
C GLN A 76 -7.25 -19.39 1.04
N THR A 77 -6.16 -18.68 1.37
CA THR A 77 -5.29 -18.06 0.37
C THR A 77 -3.81 -18.26 0.71
N HIS A 78 -2.97 -18.10 -0.33
CA HIS A 78 -1.51 -18.12 -0.19
C HIS A 78 -0.96 -16.69 -0.19
N ILE A 79 -1.37 -15.88 0.82
CA ILE A 79 -0.91 -14.51 0.99
C ILE A 79 0.46 -14.50 1.69
N ASP A 80 1.40 -13.71 1.16
CA ASP A 80 2.76 -13.57 1.71
C ASP A 80 2.86 -12.50 2.78
N LEU A 81 2.13 -11.37 2.63
CA LEU A 81 2.29 -10.17 3.43
C LEU A 81 0.93 -9.54 3.73
N LEU A 82 0.73 -9.09 4.96
CA LEU A 82 -0.46 -8.33 5.35
C LEU A 82 -0.21 -6.82 5.22
N GLN A 83 -1.25 -6.07 4.87
CA GLN A 83 -1.25 -4.60 4.93
C GLN A 83 -2.43 -4.14 5.76
N PHE A 84 -2.17 -3.45 6.86
CA PHE A 84 -3.19 -2.85 7.71
C PHE A 84 -3.33 -1.36 7.37
N HIS A 85 -4.50 -0.98 6.85
CA HIS A 85 -4.73 0.35 6.26
C HIS A 85 -5.77 1.18 7.01
N GLY A 86 -6.19 0.72 8.18
CA GLY A 86 -7.12 1.40 9.10
C GLY A 86 -6.44 1.87 10.37
N SER A 87 -7.21 1.86 11.46
CA SER A 87 -6.79 2.28 12.80
C SER A 87 -6.26 1.12 13.65
N GLU A 88 -5.90 -0.01 13.03
CA GLU A 88 -5.45 -1.21 13.74
C GLU A 88 -4.24 -0.92 14.62
N SER A 89 -4.29 -1.32 15.89
CA SER A 89 -3.16 -1.19 16.80
C SER A 89 -2.01 -2.12 16.41
N ALA A 90 -0.81 -1.79 16.87
CA ALA A 90 0.35 -2.65 16.64
C ALA A 90 0.16 -4.06 17.25
N GLU A 91 -0.50 -4.16 18.39
CA GLU A 91 -0.85 -5.43 19.01
C GLU A 91 -1.79 -6.26 18.14
N TYR A 92 -2.82 -5.61 17.58
CA TYR A 92 -3.70 -6.26 16.60
C TYR A 92 -2.93 -6.75 15.38
N CYS A 93 -2.02 -5.97 14.83
CA CYS A 93 -1.25 -6.37 13.64
C CYS A 93 -0.37 -7.60 13.88
N ARG A 94 0.16 -7.77 15.09
CA ARG A 94 1.07 -8.88 15.45
C ARG A 94 0.40 -10.22 15.63
N GLN A 95 -0.89 -10.25 16.00
CA GLN A 95 -1.57 -11.48 16.42
C GLN A 95 -1.65 -12.56 15.34
N PHE A 96 -1.52 -12.18 14.06
CA PHE A 96 -1.68 -13.10 12.92
C PHE A 96 -0.44 -13.94 12.61
N GLY A 97 0.71 -13.70 13.28
CA GLY A 97 1.94 -14.44 13.06
C GLY A 97 2.48 -14.34 11.62
N ARG A 98 2.10 -13.30 10.88
CA ARG A 98 2.52 -13.03 9.50
C ARG A 98 3.29 -11.71 9.42
N PRO A 99 4.24 -11.57 8.48
CA PRO A 99 4.84 -10.29 8.21
C PRO A 99 3.77 -9.29 7.75
N TYR A 100 3.94 -8.03 8.15
CA TYR A 100 2.97 -6.99 7.80
C TYR A 100 3.63 -5.64 7.50
N ILE A 101 2.92 -4.79 6.76
CA ILE A 101 3.17 -3.36 6.60
C ILE A 101 2.01 -2.57 7.21
N LYS A 102 2.32 -1.40 7.78
CA LYS A 102 1.29 -0.51 8.34
C LYS A 102 1.16 0.73 7.48
N ALA A 103 -0.06 1.04 7.07
CA ALA A 103 -0.37 2.29 6.42
C ALA A 103 -0.66 3.38 7.47
N LEU A 104 -0.07 4.56 7.27
CA LEU A 104 -0.27 5.76 8.06
C LEU A 104 -0.71 6.90 7.13
N GLY A 105 -1.84 7.53 7.45
CA GLY A 105 -2.32 8.70 6.71
C GLY A 105 -1.52 9.94 7.05
N MET A 106 -1.28 10.78 6.04
CA MET A 106 -0.61 12.09 6.18
C MET A 106 -1.59 13.25 6.36
N ASP A 107 -2.90 13.01 6.27
CA ASP A 107 -3.92 14.04 6.48
C ASP A 107 -4.20 14.26 7.98
N MET A 108 -4.29 15.54 8.37
CA MET A 108 -4.54 16.01 9.75
C MET A 108 -6.00 15.93 10.17
N SER A 109 -6.93 15.57 9.28
CA SER A 109 -8.38 15.68 9.53
C SER A 109 -8.98 14.53 10.34
N THR A 110 -8.19 13.71 11.05
CA THR A 110 -8.73 12.55 11.75
C THR A 110 -9.12 12.83 13.19
N ASP A 111 -10.40 12.66 13.49
CA ASP A 111 -10.99 12.57 14.83
C ASP A 111 -10.61 11.29 15.60
N SER A 112 -9.47 10.67 15.31
CA SER A 112 -9.04 9.48 16.02
C SER A 112 -8.30 9.84 17.31
N PRO A 113 -8.83 9.50 18.50
CA PRO A 113 -8.20 9.81 19.78
C PRO A 113 -6.83 9.11 20.01
N VAL A 114 -6.47 8.14 19.17
CA VAL A 114 -5.19 7.43 19.25
C VAL A 114 -4.09 8.13 18.42
N ASP A 115 -4.46 8.98 17.47
CA ASP A 115 -3.54 9.58 16.48
C ASP A 115 -3.24 11.07 16.71
N SER A 116 -3.53 11.62 17.88
CA SER A 116 -3.31 13.05 18.20
C SER A 116 -1.84 13.44 18.44
N HIS A 117 -0.89 12.67 17.93
CA HIS A 117 0.52 13.04 18.01
C HIS A 117 0.86 13.99 16.87
N ILE A 118 0.80 15.28 17.16
CA ILE A 118 1.29 16.36 16.34
C ILE A 118 2.69 16.74 16.85
N ASP A 119 3.60 17.04 15.93
CA ASP A 119 4.90 17.61 16.24
C ASP A 119 4.78 19.09 16.69
N ARG A 120 5.91 19.73 17.00
CA ARG A 120 5.94 21.14 17.43
C ARG A 120 5.51 22.12 16.32
N GLN A 121 5.43 21.68 15.08
CA GLN A 121 4.98 22.44 13.90
C GLN A 121 3.52 22.21 13.54
N GLY A 122 2.82 21.34 14.31
CA GLY A 122 1.43 20.99 14.03
C GLY A 122 1.24 19.95 12.92
N GLN A 123 2.31 19.23 12.55
CA GLN A 123 2.25 18.15 11.55
C GLN A 123 2.06 16.78 12.24
N PRO A 124 1.52 15.76 11.52
CA PRO A 124 1.46 14.41 12.05
C PRO A 124 2.85 13.91 12.42
N ASP A 125 3.06 13.53 13.67
CA ASP A 125 4.32 12.93 14.11
C ASP A 125 4.39 11.47 13.64
N VAL A 126 4.66 11.31 12.35
CA VAL A 126 4.78 10.00 11.69
C VAL A 126 5.88 9.16 12.31
N ALA A 127 7.01 9.76 12.70
CA ALA A 127 8.13 9.06 13.30
C ALA A 127 7.72 8.42 14.62
N ARG A 128 7.03 9.16 15.49
CA ARG A 128 6.53 8.66 16.77
C ARG A 128 5.44 7.59 16.60
N ARG A 129 4.53 7.77 15.64
CA ARG A 129 3.52 6.75 15.32
C ARG A 129 4.17 5.47 14.80
N ALA A 130 5.24 5.60 14.02
CA ALA A 130 6.00 4.47 13.49
C ALA A 130 6.67 3.62 14.58
N GLU A 131 7.09 4.22 15.70
CA GLU A 131 7.73 3.51 16.82
C GLU A 131 6.86 2.37 17.37
N ALA A 132 5.55 2.53 17.38
CA ALA A 132 4.63 1.48 17.84
C ALA A 132 4.67 0.22 16.97
N TYR A 133 5.00 0.37 15.68
CA TYR A 133 5.02 -0.71 14.67
C TYR A 133 6.43 -1.17 14.32
N PHE A 134 7.37 -1.10 15.27
CA PHE A 134 8.80 -1.39 15.07
C PHE A 134 9.10 -2.75 14.41
N ASP A 135 8.19 -3.70 14.51
CA ASP A 135 8.29 -5.06 13.95
C ASP A 135 7.60 -5.21 12.57
N ALA A 136 6.98 -4.15 12.05
CA ALA A 136 6.48 -4.13 10.69
C ALA A 136 7.62 -4.22 9.66
N ARG A 137 7.34 -4.72 8.47
CA ARG A 137 8.30 -4.81 7.36
C ARG A 137 8.47 -3.51 6.59
N GLY A 138 7.59 -2.54 6.86
CA GLY A 138 7.63 -1.21 6.28
C GLY A 138 6.43 -0.37 6.70
N LEU A 139 6.55 0.92 6.47
CA LEU A 139 5.47 1.90 6.64
C LEU A 139 5.01 2.36 5.27
N LEU A 140 3.71 2.33 5.04
CA LEU A 140 3.12 2.91 3.84
C LEU A 140 2.54 4.28 4.22
N LEU A 141 3.03 5.34 3.58
CA LEU A 141 2.46 6.68 3.74
C LEU A 141 1.53 6.98 2.57
N ASP A 142 0.28 7.28 2.89
CA ASP A 142 -0.77 7.61 1.92
C ASP A 142 -1.25 9.06 2.14
N SER A 143 -1.60 9.73 1.04
CA SER A 143 -2.18 11.08 1.07
C SER A 143 -3.54 11.15 1.77
N HIS A 144 -4.21 10.02 1.96
CA HIS A 144 -5.54 9.96 2.56
C HIS A 144 -5.48 9.65 4.05
N ALA A 145 -6.32 10.34 4.81
CA ALA A 145 -6.56 10.03 6.22
C ALA A 145 -7.14 8.61 6.37
N PRO A 146 -6.85 7.91 7.49
CA PRO A 146 -7.59 6.73 7.87
C PRO A 146 -9.09 7.04 7.89
N GLY A 147 -9.89 6.28 7.12
CA GLY A 147 -11.34 6.50 7.05
C GLY A 147 -11.84 7.15 5.75
N GLN A 148 -11.01 7.84 4.98
CA GLN A 148 -11.39 8.32 3.64
C GLN A 148 -11.21 7.22 2.59
N ASP A 149 -12.09 7.20 1.59
CA ASP A 149 -11.95 6.28 0.46
C ASP A 149 -10.77 6.73 -0.41
N GLY A 150 -9.76 5.88 -0.53
CA GLY A 150 -8.58 6.13 -1.35
C GLY A 150 -8.93 6.32 -2.83
N GLY A 151 -8.09 7.05 -3.55
CA GLY A 151 -8.23 7.23 -5.00
C GLY A 151 -8.71 8.61 -5.43
N SER A 152 -8.58 9.65 -4.57
CA SER A 152 -8.89 11.04 -4.95
C SER A 152 -7.92 11.63 -5.99
N GLY A 153 -6.79 10.96 -6.27
CA GLY A 153 -5.76 11.45 -7.20
C GLY A 153 -4.96 12.65 -6.67
N LYS A 154 -5.17 13.08 -5.42
CA LYS A 154 -4.41 14.19 -4.83
C LYS A 154 -3.16 13.65 -4.16
N SER A 155 -1.99 14.19 -4.49
CA SER A 155 -0.74 14.02 -3.77
C SER A 155 -0.69 14.98 -2.57
N PHE A 156 -0.03 14.57 -1.49
CA PHE A 156 0.34 15.47 -0.38
C PHE A 156 1.74 16.07 -0.61
N ASP A 157 2.13 17.03 0.20
CA ASP A 157 3.47 17.60 0.12
C ASP A 157 4.51 16.58 0.62
N TRP A 158 5.26 15.99 -0.30
CA TRP A 158 6.29 14.99 -0.02
C TRP A 158 7.44 15.52 0.84
N ASN A 159 7.65 16.84 0.88
CA ASN A 159 8.70 17.45 1.72
C ASN A 159 8.37 17.36 3.22
N THR A 160 7.13 17.03 3.58
CA THR A 160 6.72 16.83 4.98
C THR A 160 7.05 15.45 5.52
N ILE A 161 7.55 14.52 4.68
CA ILE A 161 7.95 13.18 5.11
C ILE A 161 9.27 13.24 5.88
N PRO A 162 9.34 12.73 7.14
CA PRO A 162 10.59 12.66 7.88
C PRO A 162 11.62 11.79 7.16
N GLY A 163 12.87 12.28 7.08
CA GLY A 163 13.96 11.55 6.40
C GLY A 163 14.57 10.39 7.19
N ASP A 164 14.21 10.24 8.47
CA ASP A 164 14.80 9.31 9.44
C ASP A 164 13.79 8.28 9.99
N LEU A 165 12.85 7.85 9.17
CA LEU A 165 11.87 6.83 9.58
C LEU A 165 12.58 5.52 9.95
N PRO A 166 12.14 4.85 11.05
CA PRO A 166 12.82 3.66 11.58
C PRO A 166 12.61 2.41 10.70
N LEU A 167 11.73 2.47 9.72
CA LEU A 167 11.35 1.35 8.86
C LEU A 167 11.39 1.75 7.38
N PRO A 168 11.53 0.77 6.45
CA PRO A 168 11.45 1.03 5.01
C PRO A 168 10.16 1.77 4.64
N LEU A 169 10.30 2.88 3.92
CA LEU A 169 9.18 3.70 3.48
C LEU A 169 8.60 3.22 2.17
N ILE A 170 7.30 3.01 2.13
CA ILE A 170 6.50 2.77 0.93
C ILE A 170 5.67 4.03 0.68
N LEU A 171 5.91 4.71 -0.44
CA LEU A 171 5.18 5.92 -0.79
C LEU A 171 3.95 5.58 -1.62
N ALA A 172 2.79 6.06 -1.17
CA ALA A 172 1.50 5.91 -1.83
C ALA A 172 0.77 7.26 -1.95
N GLY A 173 -0.44 7.24 -2.48
CA GLY A 173 -1.32 8.40 -2.57
C GLY A 173 -1.10 9.25 -3.82
N GLY A 174 -2.02 9.15 -4.77
CA GLY A 174 -2.06 10.00 -5.98
C GLY A 174 -0.90 9.81 -6.95
N LEU A 175 -0.16 8.70 -6.85
CA LEU A 175 0.93 8.40 -7.78
C LEU A 175 0.39 7.92 -9.14
N ASP A 176 1.07 8.35 -10.21
CA ASP A 176 0.91 7.90 -11.58
C ASP A 176 2.23 8.00 -12.36
N SER A 177 2.23 7.65 -13.65
CA SER A 177 3.43 7.68 -14.50
C SER A 177 4.01 9.08 -14.73
N SER A 178 3.23 10.14 -14.50
CA SER A 178 3.66 11.53 -14.71
C SER A 178 4.39 12.14 -13.52
N ASN A 179 4.09 11.66 -12.28
CA ASN A 179 4.61 12.26 -11.05
C ASN A 179 5.54 11.33 -10.25
N VAL A 180 5.56 10.02 -10.53
CA VAL A 180 6.34 9.06 -9.73
C VAL A 180 7.85 9.32 -9.77
N ALA A 181 8.38 9.82 -10.87
CA ALA A 181 9.79 10.14 -10.98
C ALA A 181 10.21 11.28 -10.03
N GLU A 182 9.40 12.34 -9.94
CA GLU A 182 9.60 13.43 -8.99
C GLU A 182 9.46 12.95 -7.54
N ALA A 183 8.43 12.13 -7.27
CA ALA A 183 8.21 11.52 -5.97
C ALA A 183 9.44 10.71 -5.49
N ILE A 184 10.01 9.88 -6.37
CA ILE A 184 11.22 9.09 -6.06
C ILE A 184 12.43 10.00 -5.83
N ALA A 185 12.62 11.03 -6.65
CA ALA A 185 13.74 11.95 -6.51
C ALA A 185 13.70 12.72 -5.17
N THR A 186 12.50 13.13 -4.75
CA THR A 186 12.26 13.90 -3.53
C THR A 186 12.37 13.03 -2.27
N VAL A 187 11.66 11.89 -2.25
CA VAL A 187 11.47 11.06 -1.05
C VAL A 187 12.51 9.96 -0.92
N ARG A 188 13.02 9.44 -2.03
CA ARG A 188 13.90 8.26 -2.11
C ARG A 188 13.32 7.05 -1.35
N PRO A 189 12.06 6.67 -1.61
CA PRO A 189 11.39 5.62 -0.88
C PRO A 189 11.99 4.24 -1.19
N TYR A 190 11.81 3.30 -0.28
CA TYR A 190 12.13 1.88 -0.51
C TYR A 190 11.26 1.27 -1.61
N ALA A 191 9.97 1.67 -1.66
CA ALA A 191 9.01 1.24 -2.66
C ALA A 191 7.99 2.34 -2.95
N VAL A 192 7.33 2.23 -4.10
CA VAL A 192 6.14 3.02 -4.46
C VAL A 192 4.94 2.09 -4.60
N ASP A 193 3.76 2.56 -4.19
CA ASP A 193 2.49 1.85 -4.27
C ASP A 193 1.48 2.67 -5.08
N VAL A 194 0.93 2.08 -6.13
CA VAL A 194 -0.05 2.73 -7.00
C VAL A 194 -1.33 1.90 -7.12
N SER A 195 -2.47 2.57 -7.11
CA SER A 195 -3.77 1.93 -7.34
C SER A 195 -4.54 2.60 -8.47
N SER A 196 -5.23 3.71 -8.21
CA SER A 196 -6.08 4.41 -9.20
C SER A 196 -5.29 5.02 -10.36
N GLY A 197 -4.03 5.41 -10.14
CA GLY A 197 -3.19 6.02 -11.17
C GLY A 197 -2.82 5.10 -12.34
N VAL A 198 -3.22 3.83 -12.29
CA VAL A 198 -3.02 2.83 -13.36
C VAL A 198 -4.32 2.08 -13.69
N GLU A 199 -5.47 2.71 -13.47
CA GLU A 199 -6.80 2.14 -13.73
C GLU A 199 -7.49 2.81 -14.90
N SER A 200 -8.14 2.02 -15.76
CA SER A 200 -9.12 2.51 -16.75
C SER A 200 -10.48 2.76 -16.12
N GLU A 201 -10.86 1.90 -15.16
CA GLU A 201 -12.06 1.99 -14.33
C GLU A 201 -11.75 1.49 -12.93
N LYS A 202 -12.55 1.84 -11.93
CA LYS A 202 -12.33 1.40 -10.53
C LYS A 202 -12.24 -0.12 -10.44
N GLY A 203 -11.06 -0.61 -10.02
CA GLY A 203 -10.77 -2.04 -9.91
C GLY A 203 -10.33 -2.72 -11.21
N ILE A 204 -10.24 -2.02 -12.33
CA ILE A 204 -9.77 -2.54 -13.61
C ILE A 204 -8.46 -1.82 -13.98
N LYS A 205 -7.35 -2.56 -14.02
CA LYS A 205 -6.07 -1.97 -14.41
C LYS A 205 -5.98 -1.82 -15.92
N ASP A 206 -5.39 -0.70 -16.36
CA ASP A 206 -5.01 -0.47 -17.75
C ASP A 206 -3.58 -0.96 -17.98
N ALA A 207 -3.40 -1.89 -18.90
CA ALA A 207 -2.10 -2.51 -19.18
C ALA A 207 -1.04 -1.48 -19.59
N ASN A 208 -1.40 -0.49 -20.42
CA ASN A 208 -0.47 0.55 -20.88
C ASN A 208 -0.06 1.48 -19.72
N MET A 209 -1.02 1.82 -18.84
CA MET A 209 -0.74 2.68 -17.68
C MET A 209 0.14 1.94 -16.66
N VAL A 210 -0.10 0.65 -16.42
CA VAL A 210 0.77 -0.19 -15.57
C VAL A 210 2.19 -0.22 -16.13
N THR A 211 2.34 -0.54 -17.42
CA THR A 211 3.64 -0.56 -18.11
C THR A 211 4.34 0.80 -18.02
N ALA A 212 3.63 1.89 -18.32
CA ALA A 212 4.18 3.25 -18.26
C ALA A 212 4.66 3.63 -16.85
N PHE A 213 3.88 3.29 -15.81
CA PHE A 213 4.25 3.54 -14.42
C PHE A 213 5.52 2.79 -14.02
N ILE A 214 5.57 1.48 -14.27
CA ILE A 214 6.74 0.66 -13.93
C ILE A 214 7.98 1.16 -14.66
N GLN A 215 7.86 1.50 -15.95
CA GLN A 215 8.98 2.06 -16.73
C GLN A 215 9.45 3.42 -16.18
N ALA A 216 8.54 4.29 -15.73
CA ALA A 216 8.90 5.56 -15.11
C ALA A 216 9.72 5.34 -13.84
N VAL A 217 9.33 4.38 -12.98
CA VAL A 217 10.10 4.00 -11.78
C VAL A 217 11.47 3.45 -12.14
N ARG A 218 11.57 2.55 -13.11
CA ARG A 218 12.85 1.92 -13.51
C ARG A 218 13.86 2.91 -14.08
N LYS A 219 13.41 3.98 -14.70
CA LYS A 219 14.30 5.06 -15.20
C LYS A 219 14.93 5.90 -14.08
N CYS A 220 14.39 5.85 -12.87
CA CYS A 220 14.89 6.57 -11.69
C CYS A 220 15.88 5.74 -10.84
N SER A 221 16.11 4.45 -11.18
CA SER A 221 16.89 3.48 -10.39
C SER A 221 18.31 3.31 -10.93
#